data_1fcd4a3d78667d7686cae7b994c7f61e
#
_entry.id   1fcd4a3d78667d7686cae7b994c7f61e
#
_cell.length_a   1.000
_cell.length_b   1.000
_cell.length_c   1.000
_cell.angle_alpha   90.00
_cell.angle_beta   90.00
_cell.angle_gamma   90.00
#
_symmetry.space_group_name_H-M   'P 1'
#
loop_
_entity.id
_entity.type
_entity.pdbx_description
1 polymer ?
#
loop_
_entity_poly.entity_id
_entity_poly.type
_entity_poly.pdbx_seq_one_letter_code
_entity_poly.pdbx_strand_id
1 'polypeptide(L)'
;AMNDSTIYGVCGEGTSMHNLELISDGGDTLSVFIDDENPDVVQGGLLAGDRIALIGYKAEDGEMMAQKIINLTSLLGKWTSLDKNFDILEGGEVKNNVKAETNPWTSWKILNGKLLLNKDTFAIDKLGSDSLMLENTQGIFVFKRQE
;
A
#
# COMPACT_ATOMS: atom_id res chain seq x y z
N ALA A 1 -9.36 7.79 19.33
CA ALA A 1 -9.46 7.33 17.93
C ALA A 1 -8.26 7.83 17.16
N MET A 2 -7.66 6.93 16.38
CA MET A 2 -6.54 7.32 15.52
C MET A 2 -7.07 7.97 14.25
N ASN A 3 -6.53 9.14 13.94
CA ASN A 3 -6.88 9.82 12.70
C ASN A 3 -6.08 9.21 11.55
N ASP A 4 -6.78 8.80 10.51
CA ASP A 4 -6.14 8.30 9.30
C ASP A 4 -6.01 9.46 8.31
N SER A 5 -4.79 9.90 8.08
CA SER A 5 -4.51 10.97 7.11
C SER A 5 -4.31 10.44 5.70
N THR A 6 -4.49 9.15 5.48
CA THR A 6 -4.35 8.54 4.16
C THR A 6 -5.47 9.02 3.23
N ILE A 7 -5.11 9.37 2.01
CA ILE A 7 -6.05 9.73 0.97
C ILE A 7 -6.20 8.54 0.03
N TYR A 8 -7.43 8.06 -0.14
CA TYR A 8 -7.72 6.90 -0.99
C TYR A 8 -8.33 7.36 -2.30
N GLY A 9 -7.99 6.69 -3.37
CA GLY A 9 -8.54 6.98 -4.67
C GLY A 9 -8.04 6.04 -5.74
N VAL A 10 -8.22 6.45 -6.98
CA VAL A 10 -7.85 5.67 -8.17
C VAL A 10 -6.81 6.46 -8.95
N CYS A 11 -5.80 5.74 -9.45
CA CYS A 11 -4.78 6.32 -10.32
C CYS A 11 -5.42 6.73 -11.64
N GLY A 12 -5.28 8.00 -11.99
CA GLY A 12 -5.83 8.54 -13.24
C GLY A 12 -4.88 8.39 -14.42
N GLU A 13 -5.43 8.57 -15.60
CA GLU A 13 -4.68 8.44 -16.85
C GLU A 13 -3.64 9.55 -17.04
N GLY A 14 -3.78 10.68 -16.33
CA GLY A 14 -2.83 11.78 -16.37
C GLY A 14 -1.58 11.56 -15.53
N THR A 15 -1.43 10.40 -14.91
CA THR A 15 -0.27 10.07 -14.09
C THR A 15 0.98 9.92 -14.96
N SER A 16 2.09 10.46 -14.48
CA SER A 16 3.39 10.38 -15.13
C SER A 16 4.45 9.95 -14.12
N MET A 17 5.70 9.89 -14.57
CA MET A 17 6.83 9.51 -13.72
C MET A 17 7.00 10.44 -12.51
N HIS A 18 6.66 11.71 -12.66
CA HIS A 18 6.87 12.73 -11.63
C HIS A 18 5.59 13.26 -11.02
N ASN A 19 4.43 12.74 -11.44
CA ASN A 19 3.16 13.28 -10.99
C ASN A 19 2.09 12.19 -10.94
N LEU A 20 1.47 12.05 -9.79
CA LEU A 20 0.30 11.20 -9.62
C LEU A 20 -0.95 12.02 -9.83
N GLU A 21 -1.78 11.61 -10.77
CA GLU A 21 -3.14 12.11 -10.85
C GLU A 21 -4.01 11.15 -10.03
N LEU A 22 -4.49 11.62 -8.90
CA LEU A 22 -5.31 10.80 -8.00
C LEU A 22 -6.75 11.29 -8.04
N ILE A 23 -7.65 10.41 -8.44
CA ILE A 23 -9.08 10.68 -8.37
C ILE A 23 -9.54 10.16 -7.02
N SER A 24 -9.70 11.08 -6.07
CA SER A 24 -9.98 10.70 -4.69
C SER A 24 -11.40 10.15 -4.53
N ASP A 25 -11.61 9.39 -3.45
CA ASP A 25 -12.95 8.85 -3.16
C ASP A 25 -13.97 9.95 -2.93
N GLY A 26 -13.53 11.14 -2.52
CA GLY A 26 -14.40 12.29 -2.38
C GLY A 26 -14.79 12.96 -3.68
N GLY A 27 -14.24 12.51 -4.81
CA GLY A 27 -14.59 13.05 -6.12
C GLY A 27 -13.64 14.12 -6.64
N ASP A 28 -12.61 14.47 -5.88
CA ASP A 28 -11.62 15.47 -6.29
C ASP A 28 -10.54 14.84 -7.13
N THR A 29 -10.00 15.58 -8.10
CA THR A 29 -8.82 15.17 -8.84
C THR A 29 -7.62 15.92 -8.29
N LEU A 30 -6.68 15.18 -7.73
CA LEU A 30 -5.48 15.73 -7.11
C LEU A 30 -4.27 15.52 -8.00
N SER A 31 -3.43 16.55 -8.10
CA SER A 31 -2.13 16.43 -8.77
C SER A 31 -1.06 16.41 -7.68
N VAL A 32 -0.31 15.32 -7.63
CA VAL A 32 0.64 15.08 -6.54
C VAL A 32 2.03 14.88 -7.12
N PHE A 33 2.97 15.69 -6.69
CA PHE A 33 4.35 15.61 -7.17
C PHE A 33 5.06 14.41 -6.54
N ILE A 34 5.80 13.68 -7.37
CA ILE A 34 6.61 12.52 -6.94
C ILE A 34 8.07 12.88 -7.13
N ASP A 35 8.83 12.87 -6.03
CA ASP A 35 10.25 13.16 -6.05
C ASP A 35 11.01 11.93 -6.56
N ASP A 36 11.66 12.04 -7.72
CA ASP A 36 12.37 10.93 -8.32
C ASP A 36 13.70 10.62 -7.64
N GLU A 37 14.16 11.49 -6.74
CA GLU A 37 15.34 11.21 -5.93
C GLU A 37 15.05 10.23 -4.79
N ASN A 38 13.76 9.95 -4.52
CA ASN A 38 13.34 9.03 -3.47
C ASN A 38 12.50 7.90 -4.08
N PRO A 39 13.16 6.83 -4.57
CA PRO A 39 12.44 5.76 -5.26
C PRO A 39 11.48 4.96 -4.35
N ASP A 40 11.67 5.05 -3.03
CA ASP A 40 10.84 4.30 -2.08
C ASP A 40 9.48 4.95 -1.83
N VAL A 41 9.24 6.13 -2.39
CA VAL A 41 7.95 6.80 -2.23
C VAL A 41 6.83 5.98 -2.85
N VAL A 42 7.04 5.43 -4.06
CA VAL A 42 6.02 4.66 -4.76
C VAL A 42 6.24 3.17 -4.52
N GLN A 43 5.25 2.51 -3.93
CA GLN A 43 5.27 1.07 -3.70
C GLN A 43 4.16 0.42 -4.52
N GLY A 44 4.54 -0.52 -5.38
CA GLY A 44 3.59 -1.27 -6.21
C GLY A 44 3.34 -0.70 -7.59
N GLY A 45 4.08 0.33 -7.98
CA GLY A 45 3.92 0.97 -9.28
C GLY A 45 2.66 1.83 -9.39
N LEU A 46 2.48 2.44 -10.55
CA LEU A 46 1.32 3.28 -10.83
C LEU A 46 0.79 2.95 -12.22
N LEU A 47 -0.41 2.40 -12.25
CA LEU A 47 -1.10 2.08 -13.50
C LEU A 47 -2.51 2.66 -13.43
N ALA A 48 -2.94 3.32 -14.51
CA ALA A 48 -4.27 3.92 -14.54
C ALA A 48 -5.34 2.90 -14.19
N GLY A 49 -6.24 3.26 -13.30
CA GLY A 49 -7.29 2.38 -12.80
C GLY A 49 -6.95 1.68 -11.50
N ASP A 50 -5.69 1.70 -11.06
CA ASP A 50 -5.29 1.05 -9.82
C ASP A 50 -5.78 1.82 -8.60
N ARG A 51 -6.11 1.08 -7.55
CA ARG A 51 -6.50 1.64 -6.26
C ARG A 51 -5.26 2.09 -5.50
N ILE A 52 -5.27 3.33 -5.02
CA ILE A 52 -4.10 3.99 -4.44
C ILE A 52 -4.40 4.48 -3.04
N ALA A 53 -3.42 4.32 -2.14
CA ALA A 53 -3.39 4.98 -0.84
C ALA A 53 -2.23 5.96 -0.83
N LEU A 54 -2.52 7.22 -0.53
CA LEU A 54 -1.55 8.31 -0.56
C LEU A 54 -1.39 8.93 0.80
N ILE A 55 -0.14 9.09 1.23
CA ILE A 55 0.25 10.02 2.29
C ILE A 55 0.94 11.18 1.61
N GLY A 56 0.35 12.37 1.72
CA GLY A 56 0.88 13.56 1.09
C GLY A 56 1.05 14.70 2.08
N TYR A 57 1.75 15.73 1.63
CA TYR A 57 1.91 16.96 2.40
C TYR A 57 1.97 18.14 1.43
N LYS A 58 1.62 19.32 1.91
CA LYS A 58 1.72 20.53 1.11
C LYS A 58 3.10 21.15 1.29
N ALA A 59 3.77 21.45 0.17
CA ALA A 59 5.01 22.20 0.17
C ALA A 59 4.72 23.69 0.43
N GLU A 60 5.78 24.46 0.65
CA GLU A 60 5.66 25.91 0.94
C GLU A 60 4.93 26.67 -0.17
N ASP A 61 5.06 26.22 -1.41
CA ASP A 61 4.39 26.85 -2.56
C ASP A 61 2.92 26.40 -2.73
N GLY A 62 2.42 25.57 -1.81
CA GLY A 62 1.07 25.05 -1.85
C GLY A 62 0.88 23.80 -2.69
N GLU A 63 1.96 23.30 -3.29
CA GLU A 63 1.90 22.10 -4.11
C GLU A 63 1.82 20.86 -3.25
N MET A 64 1.01 19.87 -3.65
CA MET A 64 0.90 18.61 -2.95
C MET A 64 2.07 17.70 -3.33
N MET A 65 2.78 17.22 -2.31
CA MET A 65 3.93 16.32 -2.47
C MET A 65 3.59 14.96 -1.93
N ALA A 66 4.05 13.92 -2.60
CA ALA A 66 3.89 12.55 -2.12
C ALA A 66 4.95 12.24 -1.07
N GLN A 67 4.52 11.75 0.09
CA GLN A 67 5.41 11.18 1.09
C GLN A 67 5.47 9.66 0.93
N LYS A 68 4.32 9.03 0.67
CA LYS A 68 4.21 7.60 0.44
C LYS A 68 3.01 7.32 -0.45
N ILE A 69 3.21 6.49 -1.46
CA ILE A 69 2.16 6.03 -2.35
C ILE A 69 2.17 4.51 -2.33
N ILE A 70 1.04 3.89 -2.00
CA ILE A 70 0.90 2.44 -1.97
C ILE A 70 -0.16 2.05 -2.99
N ASN A 71 0.22 1.19 -3.92
CA ASN A 71 -0.72 0.65 -4.90
C ASN A 71 -1.44 -0.55 -4.27
N LEU A 72 -2.70 -0.35 -3.87
CA LEU A 72 -3.48 -1.38 -3.20
C LEU A 72 -3.85 -2.51 -4.15
N THR A 73 -4.01 -2.22 -5.44
CA THR A 73 -4.29 -3.26 -6.43
C THR A 73 -3.10 -4.21 -6.53
N SER A 74 -1.88 -3.69 -6.48
CA SER A 74 -0.67 -4.52 -6.48
C SER A 74 -0.50 -5.33 -5.20
N LEU A 75 -1.06 -4.85 -4.10
CA LEU A 75 -0.99 -5.55 -2.81
C LEU A 75 -1.87 -6.80 -2.79
N LEU A 76 -2.96 -6.79 -3.55
CA LEU A 76 -3.87 -7.94 -3.60
C LEU A 76 -3.18 -9.15 -4.19
N GLY A 77 -3.53 -10.34 -3.70
CA GLY A 77 -3.03 -11.60 -4.22
C GLY A 77 -2.48 -12.52 -3.15
N LYS A 78 -1.86 -13.59 -3.60
CA LYS A 78 -1.33 -14.62 -2.71
C LYS A 78 0.15 -14.37 -2.41
N TRP A 79 0.48 -14.32 -1.13
CA TRP A 79 1.83 -14.10 -0.64
C TRP A 79 2.28 -15.26 0.21
N THR A 80 3.53 -15.66 0.07
CA THR A 80 4.06 -16.83 0.77
C THR A 80 5.46 -16.59 1.31
N SER A 81 5.73 -17.21 2.47
CA SER A 81 7.05 -17.33 3.06
C SER A 81 7.20 -18.77 3.57
N LEU A 82 8.28 -19.05 4.30
CA LEU A 82 8.46 -20.38 4.90
C LEU A 82 7.32 -20.76 5.84
N ASP A 83 6.80 -19.78 6.59
CA ASP A 83 5.83 -20.03 7.65
C ASP A 83 4.42 -19.57 7.30
N LYS A 84 4.27 -18.75 6.27
CA LYS A 84 3.01 -18.09 5.98
C LYS A 84 2.60 -18.30 4.53
N ASN A 85 1.32 -18.46 4.31
CA ASN A 85 0.72 -18.46 2.98
C ASN A 85 -0.67 -17.87 3.13
N PHE A 86 -0.91 -16.72 2.51
CA PHE A 86 -2.16 -16.02 2.66
C PHE A 86 -2.51 -15.23 1.42
N ASP A 87 -3.81 -15.00 1.23
CA ASP A 87 -4.33 -14.14 0.16
C ASP A 87 -4.79 -12.83 0.76
N ILE A 88 -4.33 -11.72 0.19
CA ILE A 88 -4.88 -10.40 0.49
C ILE A 88 -5.99 -10.14 -0.54
N LEU A 89 -7.22 -9.99 -0.06
CA LEU A 89 -8.41 -9.90 -0.90
C LEU A 89 -9.04 -8.53 -0.77
N GLU A 90 -9.80 -8.15 -1.81
CA GLU A 90 -10.57 -6.92 -1.76
C GLU A 90 -11.52 -6.92 -0.57
N GLY A 91 -11.86 -5.72 -0.09
CA GLY A 91 -12.82 -5.59 1.00
C GLY A 91 -12.23 -5.77 2.38
N GLY A 92 -10.90 -5.85 2.49
CA GLY A 92 -10.25 -5.94 3.78
C GLY A 92 -10.14 -7.35 4.36
N GLU A 93 -10.29 -8.36 3.53
CA GLU A 93 -10.18 -9.76 3.96
C GLU A 93 -8.79 -10.32 3.70
N VAL A 94 -8.34 -11.19 4.59
CA VAL A 94 -7.15 -12.01 4.39
C VAL A 94 -7.57 -13.48 4.58
N LYS A 95 -7.18 -14.32 3.63
CA LYS A 95 -7.44 -15.75 3.71
C LYS A 95 -6.16 -16.48 4.04
N ASN A 96 -6.15 -17.16 5.19
CA ASN A 96 -5.01 -17.98 5.58
C ASN A 96 -5.08 -19.34 4.92
N ASN A 97 -3.96 -19.79 4.31
CA ASN A 97 -3.87 -21.08 3.64
C ASN A 97 -3.03 -22.10 4.40
N VAL A 98 -2.56 -21.76 5.61
CA VAL A 98 -1.76 -22.66 6.44
C VAL A 98 -2.64 -23.21 7.56
N LYS A 99 -2.94 -24.51 7.49
CA LYS A 99 -3.84 -25.16 8.44
C LYS A 99 -3.35 -25.15 9.88
N ALA A 100 -2.03 -25.18 10.06
CA ALA A 100 -1.42 -25.22 11.41
C ALA A 100 -1.24 -23.85 12.03
N GLU A 101 -1.68 -22.79 11.36
CA GLU A 101 -1.51 -21.42 11.88
C GLU A 101 -2.47 -21.22 13.07
N THR A 102 -1.91 -20.86 14.23
CA THR A 102 -2.68 -20.63 15.45
C THR A 102 -3.24 -19.22 15.55
N ASN A 103 -2.59 -18.25 14.89
CA ASN A 103 -3.04 -16.86 14.90
C ASN A 103 -3.09 -16.31 13.47
N PRO A 104 -4.05 -16.81 12.66
CA PRO A 104 -4.09 -16.39 11.27
C PRO A 104 -4.51 -14.93 11.14
N TRP A 105 -3.93 -14.26 10.15
CA TRP A 105 -4.45 -12.95 9.74
C TRP A 105 -5.74 -13.16 8.98
N THR A 106 -6.77 -12.39 9.32
CA THR A 106 -8.11 -12.51 8.70
C THR A 106 -8.59 -11.21 8.10
N SER A 107 -7.94 -10.10 8.43
CA SER A 107 -8.33 -8.79 7.92
C SER A 107 -7.11 -7.92 7.69
N TRP A 108 -7.27 -6.96 6.77
CA TRP A 108 -6.22 -5.97 6.51
C TRP A 108 -6.85 -4.61 6.26
N LYS A 109 -6.07 -3.58 6.52
CA LYS A 109 -6.41 -2.21 6.12
C LYS A 109 -5.14 -1.38 6.07
N ILE A 110 -5.25 -0.22 5.43
CA ILE A 110 -4.18 0.78 5.45
C ILE A 110 -4.57 1.88 6.43
N LEU A 111 -3.63 2.27 7.26
CA LEU A 111 -3.81 3.37 8.22
C LEU A 111 -2.54 4.19 8.25
N ASN A 112 -2.63 5.45 7.86
CA ASN A 112 -1.48 6.37 7.80
C ASN A 112 -0.30 5.80 7.01
N GLY A 113 -0.61 5.16 5.87
CA GLY A 113 0.41 4.59 5.00
C GLY A 113 1.01 3.29 5.48
N LYS A 114 0.50 2.72 6.54
CA LYS A 114 0.97 1.44 7.07
C LYS A 114 -0.07 0.36 6.84
N LEU A 115 0.40 -0.89 6.77
CA LEU A 115 -0.47 -2.05 6.61
C LEU A 115 -0.78 -2.64 7.97
N LEU A 116 -2.06 -2.77 8.28
CA LEU A 116 -2.52 -3.50 9.46
C LEU A 116 -3.02 -4.87 9.00
N LEU A 117 -2.46 -5.91 9.62
CA LEU A 117 -2.93 -7.29 9.46
C LEU A 117 -3.51 -7.71 10.81
N ASN A 118 -4.83 -7.81 10.92
CA ASN A 118 -5.55 -7.84 12.18
C ASN A 118 -5.19 -6.57 12.99
N LYS A 119 -4.54 -6.73 14.13
CA LYS A 119 -4.08 -5.62 14.97
C LYS A 119 -2.59 -5.30 14.79
N ASP A 120 -1.89 -6.12 14.02
CA ASP A 120 -0.46 -5.94 13.82
C ASP A 120 -0.19 -4.88 12.77
N THR A 121 0.63 -3.91 13.10
CA THR A 121 0.97 -2.79 12.22
C THR A 121 2.33 -3.01 11.60
N PHE A 122 2.40 -2.88 10.28
CA PHE A 122 3.64 -3.03 9.51
C PHE A 122 3.88 -1.83 8.62
N ALA A 123 5.15 -1.41 8.53
CA ALA A 123 5.57 -0.53 7.45
C ALA A 123 5.72 -1.37 6.18
N ILE A 124 5.32 -0.84 5.04
CA ILE A 124 5.56 -1.49 3.76
C ILE A 124 6.88 -0.94 3.24
N ASP A 125 7.94 -1.72 3.39
CA ASP A 125 9.27 -1.31 2.96
C ASP A 125 9.44 -1.48 1.47
N LYS A 126 8.83 -2.53 0.91
CA LYS A 126 8.89 -2.79 -0.52
C LYS A 126 7.67 -3.58 -0.97
N LEU A 127 7.04 -3.12 -2.04
CA LEU A 127 5.98 -3.83 -2.72
C LEU A 127 6.32 -3.82 -4.21
N GLY A 128 6.68 -4.97 -4.73
CA GLY A 128 6.98 -5.16 -6.14
C GLY A 128 6.04 -6.18 -6.76
N SER A 129 6.30 -6.52 -8.02
CA SER A 129 5.48 -7.50 -8.73
C SER A 129 5.59 -8.90 -8.10
N ASP A 130 6.74 -9.23 -7.52
CA ASP A 130 7.02 -10.57 -7.01
C ASP A 130 7.31 -10.63 -5.53
N SER A 131 7.48 -9.49 -4.86
CA SER A 131 7.91 -9.47 -3.46
C SER A 131 7.20 -8.41 -2.66
N LEU A 132 7.02 -8.72 -1.38
CA LEU A 132 6.45 -7.82 -0.39
C LEU A 132 7.35 -7.86 0.84
N MET A 133 7.86 -6.72 1.26
CA MET A 133 8.69 -6.61 2.45
C MET A 133 7.98 -5.76 3.48
N LEU A 134 7.68 -6.34 4.61
CA LEU A 134 7.00 -5.68 5.73
C LEU A 134 7.95 -5.59 6.91
N GLU A 135 7.82 -4.51 7.67
CA GLU A 135 8.66 -4.30 8.84
C GLU A 135 7.85 -3.83 10.04
N ASN A 136 8.17 -4.38 11.21
CA ASN A 136 7.65 -3.89 12.48
C ASN A 136 8.76 -3.96 13.54
N THR A 137 8.40 -3.76 14.82
CA THR A 137 9.38 -3.77 15.91
C THR A 137 10.03 -5.12 16.14
N GLN A 138 9.45 -6.20 15.60
CA GLN A 138 9.98 -7.56 15.75
C GLN A 138 10.93 -7.95 14.62
N GLY A 139 10.97 -7.18 13.54
CA GLY A 139 11.88 -7.44 12.43
C GLY A 139 11.29 -7.17 11.07
N ILE A 140 11.95 -7.76 10.07
CA ILE A 140 11.58 -7.61 8.66
C ILE A 140 11.04 -8.94 8.17
N PHE A 141 9.90 -8.92 7.49
CA PHE A 141 9.23 -10.11 6.97
C PHE A 141 9.15 -10.01 5.45
N VAL A 142 9.69 -10.99 4.75
CA VAL A 142 9.73 -11.00 3.29
C VAL A 142 8.82 -12.09 2.76
N PHE A 143 7.95 -11.72 1.86
CA PHE A 143 7.02 -12.65 1.21
C PHE A 143 7.22 -12.60 -0.30
N LYS A 144 6.97 -13.71 -0.94
CA LYS A 144 6.99 -13.82 -2.41
C LYS A 144 5.57 -14.00 -2.91
N ARG A 145 5.32 -13.45 -4.09
CA ARG A 145 4.03 -13.67 -4.75
C ARG A 145 3.96 -15.08 -5.28
N GLN A 146 2.87 -15.74 -4.98
CA GLN A 146 2.59 -17.08 -5.50
C GLN A 146 1.49 -16.96 -6.56
N GLU A 147 1.76 -17.52 -7.72
CA GLU A 147 0.78 -17.56 -8.80
C GLU A 147 -0.08 -18.82 -8.75
#